data_3d32fffaa8a8459c9fb6ccb4ae2af9f6
#
_entry.id   3d32fffaa8a8459c9fb6ccb4ae2af9f6
#
_cell.length_a   1.000
_cell.length_b   1.000
_cell.length_c   1.000
_cell.angle_alpha   90.00
_cell.angle_beta   90.00
_cell.angle_gamma   90.00
#
_symmetry.space_group_name_H-M   'P 1'
#
loop_
_entity.id
_entity.type
_entity.pdbx_description
1 polymer ?
#
loop_
_entity_poly.entity_id
_entity_poly.type
_entity_poly.pdbx_seq_one_letter_code
_entity_poly.pdbx_strand_id
1 'polypeptide(L)'
;MTIIIKNKETLIYDDFIFKCCVGKKGITKNKKEGDKKTPAGLFNLENLYFRNDRLKKPITLLKCVPIHKKMGWCDDVTNKNKYNKLINVKKNVRHEKLFRKDNIYDFLIPISYNRKKRVVGKGSAIFIHLTNNYKKTEGCIGLKKNDFLILLKLINKKTKIRII
;
A
#
# COMPACT_ATOMS: atom_id res chain seq x y z
N MET A 1 12.32 14.34 2.60
CA MET A 1 10.99 14.79 2.11
C MET A 1 9.91 13.79 2.53
N THR A 2 8.67 14.25 2.66
CA THR A 2 7.55 13.46 3.17
C THR A 2 6.33 13.61 2.26
N ILE A 3 5.74 12.51 1.85
CA ILE A 3 4.43 12.50 1.20
C ILE A 3 3.38 12.86 2.26
N ILE A 4 2.43 13.73 1.93
CA ILE A 4 1.33 14.13 2.82
C ILE A 4 0.00 13.71 2.18
N ILE A 5 -0.78 12.89 2.89
CA ILE A 5 -2.18 12.61 2.56
C ILE A 5 -3.06 13.50 3.43
N LYS A 6 -3.87 14.36 2.80
CA LYS A 6 -4.84 15.22 3.49
C LYS A 6 -6.21 15.18 2.81
N ASN A 7 -7.25 15.56 3.56
CA ASN A 7 -8.63 15.68 3.06
C ASN A 7 -9.16 14.40 2.36
N LYS A 8 -8.57 13.21 2.66
CA LYS A 8 -8.96 11.90 2.10
C LYS A 8 -8.81 11.75 0.57
N GLU A 9 -8.43 12.80 -0.16
CA GLU A 9 -8.43 12.85 -1.63
C GLU A 9 -7.17 13.49 -2.21
N THR A 10 -6.28 14.04 -1.38
CA THR A 10 -5.11 14.80 -1.85
C THR A 10 -3.83 14.17 -1.33
N LEU A 11 -2.90 13.86 -2.24
CA LEU A 11 -1.53 13.49 -1.96
C LEU A 11 -0.61 14.63 -2.41
N ILE A 12 0.22 15.13 -1.50
CA ILE A 12 1.20 16.19 -1.78
C ILE A 12 2.60 15.58 -1.58
N TYR A 13 3.48 15.87 -2.52
CA TYR A 13 4.91 15.59 -2.38
C TYR A 13 5.69 16.72 -3.07
N ASP A 14 6.42 17.49 -2.27
CA ASP A 14 7.07 18.73 -2.70
C ASP A 14 6.02 19.66 -3.35
N ASP A 15 6.28 20.20 -4.54
CA ASP A 15 5.34 21.05 -5.30
C ASP A 15 4.27 20.25 -6.07
N PHE A 16 4.32 18.91 -6.03
CA PHE A 16 3.36 18.06 -6.73
C PHE A 16 2.12 17.81 -5.89
N ILE A 17 0.96 18.03 -6.49
CA ILE A 17 -0.35 17.74 -5.91
C ILE A 17 -1.05 16.69 -6.79
N PHE A 18 -1.37 15.53 -6.20
CA PHE A 18 -2.05 14.43 -6.88
C PHE A 18 -3.41 14.19 -6.24
N LYS A 19 -4.40 13.82 -7.05
CA LYS A 19 -5.64 13.26 -6.55
C LYS A 19 -5.39 11.82 -6.09
N CYS A 20 -5.92 11.45 -4.91
CA CYS A 20 -5.87 10.08 -4.39
C CYS A 20 -7.22 9.65 -3.82
N CYS A 21 -7.31 8.39 -3.42
CA CYS A 21 -8.42 7.92 -2.59
C CYS A 21 -7.87 7.12 -1.41
N VAL A 22 -8.67 7.04 -0.34
CA VAL A 22 -8.35 6.31 0.88
C VAL A 22 -9.46 5.35 1.25
N GLY A 23 -9.38 4.74 2.42
CA GLY A 23 -10.38 3.81 2.93
C GLY A 23 -11.81 4.35 2.92
N LYS A 24 -12.80 3.50 2.63
CA LYS A 24 -14.23 3.85 2.53
C LYS A 24 -14.75 4.63 3.73
N LYS A 25 -14.26 4.30 4.93
CA LYS A 25 -14.65 4.95 6.19
C LYS A 25 -13.67 6.04 6.66
N GLY A 26 -12.81 6.54 5.75
CA GLY A 26 -11.89 7.66 5.99
C GLY A 26 -10.61 7.27 6.70
N ILE A 27 -10.05 8.19 7.47
CA ILE A 27 -8.76 8.08 8.16
C ILE A 27 -9.00 7.92 9.67
N THR A 28 -8.12 7.20 10.38
CA THR A 28 -8.28 6.93 11.81
C THR A 28 -6.94 6.78 12.54
N LYS A 29 -6.87 7.26 13.77
CA LYS A 29 -5.78 6.96 14.72
C LYS A 29 -5.95 5.59 15.38
N ASN A 30 -7.16 5.07 15.44
CA ASN A 30 -7.53 3.81 16.11
C ASN A 30 -7.90 2.73 15.10
N LYS A 31 -6.93 2.33 14.27
CA LYS A 31 -7.12 1.33 13.22
C LYS A 31 -7.42 -0.06 13.80
N LYS A 32 -8.39 -0.74 13.20
CA LYS A 32 -8.72 -2.16 13.44
C LYS A 32 -8.71 -2.93 12.12
N GLU A 33 -8.44 -4.23 12.15
CA GLU A 33 -8.55 -5.08 10.98
C GLU A 33 -9.99 -5.07 10.46
N GLY A 34 -10.15 -4.94 9.13
CA GLY A 34 -11.47 -4.91 8.48
C GLY A 34 -12.31 -3.65 8.68
N ASP A 35 -11.82 -2.60 9.35
CA ASP A 35 -12.59 -1.36 9.64
C ASP A 35 -12.78 -0.45 8.42
N LYS A 36 -12.15 -0.75 7.29
CA LYS A 36 -12.18 0.01 6.02
C LYS A 36 -11.67 1.44 6.15
N LYS A 37 -10.79 1.71 7.12
CA LYS A 37 -10.17 3.01 7.36
C LYS A 37 -8.69 2.98 7.04
N THR A 38 -8.13 4.11 6.61
CA THR A 38 -6.69 4.30 6.42
C THR A 38 -6.08 4.77 7.74
N PRO A 39 -4.94 4.20 8.19
CA PRO A 39 -4.34 4.62 9.44
C PRO A 39 -3.74 6.02 9.33
N ALA A 40 -4.01 6.90 10.30
CA ALA A 40 -3.31 8.17 10.48
C ALA A 40 -1.93 7.95 11.10
N GLY A 41 -0.96 8.78 10.73
CA GLY A 41 0.39 8.73 11.29
C GLY A 41 1.50 9.00 10.29
N LEU A 42 2.74 8.76 10.71
CA LEU A 42 3.95 8.88 9.90
C LEU A 42 4.58 7.51 9.70
N PHE A 43 4.74 7.10 8.44
CA PHE A 43 5.22 5.77 8.08
C PHE A 43 6.36 5.85 7.06
N ASN A 44 7.23 4.84 7.04
CA ASN A 44 8.21 4.66 5.98
C ASN A 44 7.55 3.98 4.77
N LEU A 45 8.10 4.23 3.59
CA LEU A 45 7.80 3.42 2.40
C LEU A 45 8.66 2.15 2.43
N GLU A 46 8.10 1.05 1.91
CA GLU A 46 8.83 -0.20 1.72
C GLU A 46 9.22 -0.38 0.25
N ASN A 47 9.53 -1.61 -0.19
CA ASN A 47 9.89 -1.91 -1.58
C ASN A 47 8.69 -1.64 -2.52
N LEU A 48 9.01 -1.30 -3.77
CA LEU A 48 8.02 -1.31 -4.84
C LEU A 48 7.82 -2.75 -5.33
N TYR A 49 6.60 -3.24 -5.26
CA TYR A 49 6.18 -4.51 -5.90
C TYR A 49 5.51 -4.20 -7.23
N PHE A 50 5.80 -4.99 -8.27
CA PHE A 50 5.24 -4.74 -9.61
C PHE A 50 5.01 -6.01 -10.41
N ARG A 51 4.08 -5.99 -11.36
CA ARG A 51 3.73 -7.09 -12.26
C ARG A 51 4.67 -7.11 -13.46
N ASN A 52 5.84 -7.74 -13.30
CA ASN A 52 6.85 -7.85 -14.36
C ASN A 52 6.44 -8.74 -15.55
N ASP A 53 5.38 -9.52 -15.40
CA ASP A 53 4.79 -10.34 -16.46
C ASP A 53 4.01 -9.50 -17.49
N ARG A 54 3.68 -8.25 -17.17
CA ARG A 54 2.93 -7.35 -18.05
C ARG A 54 3.39 -5.89 -18.06
N LEU A 55 4.37 -5.55 -17.22
CA LEU A 55 4.92 -4.20 -17.15
C LEU A 55 6.45 -4.23 -17.11
N LYS A 56 7.06 -3.25 -17.78
CA LYS A 56 8.49 -2.98 -17.61
C LYS A 56 8.77 -2.42 -16.22
N LYS A 57 9.99 -2.68 -15.72
CA LYS A 57 10.47 -2.09 -14.46
C LYS A 57 10.41 -0.56 -14.56
N PRO A 58 9.74 0.14 -13.63
CA PRO A 58 9.64 1.59 -13.67
C PRO A 58 10.94 2.26 -13.24
N ILE A 59 11.11 3.53 -13.62
CA ILE A 59 12.22 4.37 -13.14
C ILE A 59 11.90 4.77 -11.70
N THR A 60 12.74 4.35 -10.75
CA THR A 60 12.61 4.66 -9.33
C THR A 60 13.87 4.34 -8.55
N LEU A 61 14.08 5.02 -7.41
CA LEU A 61 15.14 4.73 -6.44
C LEU A 61 14.69 3.71 -5.37
N LEU A 62 13.45 3.23 -5.43
CA LEU A 62 12.98 2.14 -4.56
C LEU A 62 13.49 0.79 -5.10
N LYS A 63 13.75 -0.15 -4.18
CA LYS A 63 14.01 -1.55 -4.56
C LYS A 63 12.75 -2.13 -5.20
N CYS A 64 12.86 -2.62 -6.44
CA CYS A 64 11.78 -3.25 -7.18
C CYS A 64 11.75 -4.76 -6.94
N VAL A 65 10.57 -5.28 -6.63
CA VAL A 65 10.32 -6.72 -6.39
C VAL A 65 9.22 -7.19 -7.34
N PRO A 66 9.50 -8.15 -8.24
CA PRO A 66 8.47 -8.73 -9.10
C PRO A 66 7.39 -9.45 -8.30
N ILE A 67 6.12 -9.24 -8.68
CA ILE A 67 4.99 -9.98 -8.11
C ILE A 67 4.80 -11.27 -8.92
N HIS A 68 4.74 -12.42 -8.25
CA HIS A 68 4.46 -13.71 -8.86
C HIS A 68 3.25 -14.42 -8.20
N LYS A 69 2.75 -15.48 -8.87
CA LYS A 69 1.46 -16.14 -8.57
C LYS A 69 1.31 -16.60 -7.11
N LYS A 70 2.42 -16.94 -6.45
CA LYS A 70 2.41 -17.43 -5.07
C LYS A 70 2.59 -16.33 -4.01
N MET A 71 2.61 -15.05 -4.39
CA MET A 71 2.73 -13.94 -3.42
C MET A 71 1.38 -13.55 -2.84
N GLY A 72 1.34 -13.42 -1.52
CA GLY A 72 0.21 -12.88 -0.76
C GLY A 72 0.69 -12.08 0.45
N TRP A 73 -0.19 -11.26 1.00
CA TRP A 73 0.05 -10.53 2.24
C TRP A 73 -0.89 -11.04 3.31
N CYS A 74 -0.34 -11.64 4.37
CA CYS A 74 -1.16 -12.28 5.39
C CYS A 74 -1.96 -11.25 6.20
N ASP A 75 -3.27 -11.37 6.17
CA ASP A 75 -4.23 -10.60 6.97
C ASP A 75 -4.99 -11.50 7.97
N ASP A 76 -4.49 -12.71 8.19
CA ASP A 76 -5.08 -13.72 9.05
C ASP A 76 -4.78 -13.44 10.53
N VAL A 77 -5.78 -12.96 11.26
CA VAL A 77 -5.68 -12.65 12.69
C VAL A 77 -5.43 -13.88 13.58
N THR A 78 -5.67 -15.09 13.06
CA THR A 78 -5.38 -16.34 13.79
C THR A 78 -3.91 -16.73 13.66
N ASN A 79 -3.20 -16.22 12.65
CA ASN A 79 -1.81 -16.56 12.38
C ASN A 79 -0.85 -15.45 12.86
N LYS A 80 -0.61 -15.39 14.16
CA LYS A 80 0.23 -14.36 14.81
C LYS A 80 1.62 -14.20 14.18
N ASN A 81 2.23 -15.30 13.73
CA ASN A 81 3.60 -15.29 13.18
C ASN A 81 3.67 -14.68 11.77
N LYS A 82 2.62 -14.83 10.96
CA LYS A 82 2.57 -14.38 9.57
C LYS A 82 1.77 -13.10 9.39
N TYR A 83 0.93 -12.74 10.34
CA TYR A 83 0.08 -11.55 10.26
C TYR A 83 0.88 -10.31 9.83
N ASN A 84 0.32 -9.56 8.88
CA ASN A 84 0.90 -8.37 8.27
C ASN A 84 2.32 -8.58 7.71
N LYS A 85 2.56 -9.74 7.08
CA LYS A 85 3.81 -10.07 6.34
C LYS A 85 3.50 -10.50 4.91
N LEU A 86 4.49 -10.27 4.03
CA LEU A 86 4.55 -10.95 2.74
C LEU A 86 4.76 -12.43 2.98
N ILE A 87 3.97 -13.27 2.32
CA ILE A 87 4.04 -14.73 2.42
C ILE A 87 4.10 -15.37 1.04
N ASN A 88 4.70 -16.56 0.98
CA ASN A 88 4.46 -17.48 -0.11
C ASN A 88 3.16 -18.24 0.23
N VAL A 89 2.13 -18.06 -0.61
CA VAL A 89 0.77 -18.57 -0.37
C VAL A 89 0.79 -20.10 -0.29
N LYS A 90 0.36 -20.61 0.85
CA LYS A 90 0.04 -22.03 1.11
C LYS A 90 -1.45 -22.17 1.33
N LYS A 91 -2.00 -23.39 1.16
CA LYS A 91 -3.40 -23.67 1.50
C LYS A 91 -3.69 -23.26 2.95
N ASN A 92 -4.90 -22.76 3.21
CA ASN A 92 -5.44 -22.46 4.54
C ASN A 92 -4.83 -21.25 5.30
N VAL A 93 -4.22 -20.27 4.61
CA VAL A 93 -3.85 -18.99 5.22
C VAL A 93 -4.60 -17.87 4.54
N ARG A 94 -5.42 -17.14 5.30
CA ARG A 94 -6.09 -15.96 4.79
C ARG A 94 -5.05 -14.88 4.42
N HIS A 95 -5.20 -14.28 3.23
CA HIS A 95 -4.24 -13.31 2.72
C HIS A 95 -4.84 -12.42 1.65
N GLU A 96 -4.33 -11.20 1.55
CA GLU A 96 -4.53 -10.33 0.40
C GLU A 96 -3.71 -10.87 -0.78
N LYS A 97 -4.38 -11.19 -1.89
CA LYS A 97 -3.74 -11.73 -3.09
C LYS A 97 -3.03 -10.61 -3.86
N LEU A 98 -1.71 -10.71 -4.03
CA LEU A 98 -0.95 -9.69 -4.77
C LEU A 98 -0.99 -9.89 -6.29
N PHE A 99 -0.96 -11.15 -6.75
CA PHE A 99 -1.06 -11.48 -8.19
C PHE A 99 -2.54 -11.48 -8.63
N ARG A 100 -3.05 -10.32 -9.03
CA ARG A 100 -4.45 -10.09 -9.38
C ARG A 100 -4.68 -10.13 -10.89
N LYS A 101 -5.92 -10.40 -11.32
CA LYS A 101 -6.35 -10.30 -12.73
C LYS A 101 -6.52 -8.84 -13.16
N ASP A 102 -7.05 -7.98 -12.26
CA ASP A 102 -7.15 -6.54 -12.48
C ASP A 102 -5.79 -5.86 -12.40
N ASN A 103 -5.73 -4.56 -12.68
CA ASN A 103 -4.50 -3.77 -12.69
C ASN A 103 -4.23 -3.01 -11.39
N ILE A 104 -5.04 -3.19 -10.35
CA ILE A 104 -4.94 -2.41 -9.10
C ILE A 104 -3.57 -2.61 -8.43
N TYR A 105 -3.03 -3.84 -8.46
CA TYR A 105 -1.72 -4.18 -7.91
C TYR A 105 -0.64 -4.37 -8.99
N ASP A 106 -0.80 -3.72 -10.14
CA ASP A 106 0.28 -3.65 -11.12
C ASP A 106 1.52 -2.96 -10.57
N PHE A 107 1.31 -1.97 -9.70
CA PHE A 107 2.29 -1.38 -8.82
C PHE A 107 1.70 -1.25 -7.42
N LEU A 108 2.47 -1.60 -6.40
CA LEU A 108 2.12 -1.32 -5.01
C LEU A 108 3.35 -1.08 -4.15
N ILE A 109 3.20 -0.17 -3.17
CA ILE A 109 4.22 0.14 -2.16
C ILE A 109 3.58 -0.07 -0.79
N PRO A 110 3.99 -1.06 0.00
CA PRO A 110 3.58 -1.16 1.40
C PRO A 110 4.13 0.02 2.21
N ILE A 111 3.35 0.49 3.17
CA ILE A 111 3.85 1.41 4.20
C ILE A 111 4.14 0.68 5.50
N SER A 112 5.01 1.23 6.35
CA SER A 112 5.48 0.54 7.57
C SER A 112 4.45 0.50 8.71
N TYR A 113 3.16 0.71 8.41
CA TYR A 113 2.09 0.62 9.40
C TYR A 113 2.03 -0.78 10.01
N ASN A 114 2.03 -0.85 11.35
CA ASN A 114 1.94 -2.09 12.12
C ASN A 114 2.95 -3.18 11.69
N ARG A 115 4.20 -2.78 11.35
CA ARG A 115 5.24 -3.68 10.82
C ARG A 115 6.27 -4.10 11.87
N LYS A 116 6.86 -3.15 12.63
CA LYS A 116 7.95 -3.44 13.58
C LYS A 116 7.44 -4.16 14.83
N LYS A 117 6.48 -3.56 15.53
CA LYS A 117 5.82 -4.14 16.71
C LYS A 117 4.40 -4.53 16.30
N ARG A 118 4.27 -5.63 15.56
CA ARG A 118 2.98 -6.08 15.04
C ARG A 118 2.02 -6.44 16.16
N VAL A 119 0.87 -5.79 16.13
CA VAL A 119 -0.27 -6.12 17.00
C VAL A 119 -1.36 -6.71 16.11
N VAL A 120 -1.70 -7.97 16.35
CA VAL A 120 -2.76 -8.66 15.63
C VAL A 120 -4.09 -7.95 15.83
N GLY A 121 -4.88 -7.83 14.75
CA GLY A 121 -6.18 -7.14 14.78
C GLY A 121 -6.10 -5.60 14.68
N LYS A 122 -4.91 -4.99 14.68
CA LYS A 122 -4.72 -3.54 14.50
C LYS A 122 -4.55 -3.10 13.06
N GLY A 123 -4.83 -3.99 12.10
CA GLY A 123 -4.78 -3.73 10.67
C GLY A 123 -3.51 -4.21 10.01
N SER A 124 -3.66 -4.60 8.74
CA SER A 124 -2.62 -5.17 7.88
C SER A 124 -2.76 -4.69 6.45
N ALA A 125 -1.80 -5.03 5.59
CA ALA A 125 -1.85 -4.82 4.14
C ALA A 125 -2.22 -3.38 3.72
N ILE A 126 -1.58 -2.37 4.32
CA ILE A 126 -1.78 -0.97 3.94
C ILE A 126 -0.76 -0.60 2.87
N PHE A 127 -1.25 -0.36 1.66
CA PHE A 127 -0.45 -0.08 0.47
C PHE A 127 -0.79 1.25 -0.17
N ILE A 128 0.15 1.84 -0.91
CA ILE A 128 -0.12 2.78 -1.99
C ILE A 128 -0.20 1.92 -3.26
N HIS A 129 -1.32 1.95 -3.98
CA HIS A 129 -1.54 1.13 -5.18
C HIS A 129 -2.30 1.90 -6.27
N LEU A 130 -2.53 1.28 -7.42
CA LEU A 130 -3.25 1.92 -8.51
C LEU A 130 -4.76 1.98 -8.27
N THR A 131 -5.40 3.00 -8.84
CA THR A 131 -6.85 3.09 -8.96
C THR A 131 -7.24 3.56 -10.36
N ASN A 132 -8.37 3.07 -10.87
CA ASN A 132 -8.91 3.53 -12.16
C ASN A 132 -9.83 4.75 -11.98
N ASN A 133 -10.69 4.72 -10.98
CA ASN A 133 -11.80 5.71 -10.82
C ASN A 133 -11.81 6.33 -9.43
N TYR A 134 -10.72 6.27 -8.65
CA TYR A 134 -10.68 6.72 -7.25
C TYR A 134 -11.74 6.08 -6.36
N LYS A 135 -12.18 4.86 -6.70
CA LYS A 135 -13.05 4.07 -5.83
C LYS A 135 -12.37 3.88 -4.48
N LYS A 136 -13.06 4.27 -3.41
CA LYS A 136 -12.57 4.17 -2.04
C LYS A 136 -12.17 2.74 -1.70
N THR A 137 -11.06 2.59 -0.98
CA THR A 137 -10.41 1.31 -0.68
C THR A 137 -10.90 0.67 0.62
N GLU A 138 -10.37 -0.48 0.97
CA GLU A 138 -10.59 -1.10 2.29
C GLU A 138 -9.60 -0.58 3.38
N GLY A 139 -8.77 0.43 3.04
CA GLY A 139 -7.80 1.06 3.94
C GLY A 139 -6.51 1.52 3.27
N CYS A 140 -6.24 1.10 2.05
CA CYS A 140 -5.09 1.51 1.24
C CYS A 140 -5.24 2.92 0.67
N ILE A 141 -4.21 3.41 0.01
CA ILE A 141 -4.17 4.68 -0.72
C ILE A 141 -4.12 4.36 -2.21
N GLY A 142 -5.08 4.89 -3.00
CA GLY A 142 -5.13 4.69 -4.44
C GLY A 142 -4.71 5.91 -5.23
N LEU A 143 -3.84 5.74 -6.23
CA LEU A 143 -3.40 6.76 -7.20
C LEU A 143 -3.67 6.28 -8.62
N LYS A 144 -3.95 7.19 -9.55
CA LYS A 144 -3.94 6.86 -10.99
C LYS A 144 -2.53 6.47 -11.44
N LYS A 145 -2.44 5.61 -12.46
CA LYS A 145 -1.16 5.05 -12.94
C LYS A 145 -0.15 6.13 -13.32
N ASN A 146 -0.56 7.17 -14.04
CA ASN A 146 0.34 8.25 -14.46
C ASN A 146 0.91 9.00 -13.24
N ASP A 147 0.06 9.35 -12.27
CA ASP A 147 0.46 10.04 -11.05
C ASP A 147 1.39 9.16 -10.20
N PHE A 148 1.10 7.85 -10.12
CA PHE A 148 1.95 6.88 -9.44
C PHE A 148 3.34 6.80 -10.07
N LEU A 149 3.44 6.78 -11.42
CA LEU A 149 4.70 6.75 -12.14
C LEU A 149 5.51 8.04 -11.97
N ILE A 150 4.86 9.21 -11.92
CA ILE A 150 5.52 10.50 -11.60
C ILE A 150 6.06 10.42 -10.16
N LEU A 151 5.24 10.03 -9.20
CA LEU A 151 5.64 9.90 -7.80
C LEU A 151 6.84 8.94 -7.63
N LEU A 152 6.87 7.80 -8.34
CA LEU A 152 7.97 6.85 -8.31
C LEU A 152 9.34 7.42 -8.71
N LYS A 153 9.37 8.39 -9.63
CA LYS A 153 10.61 9.06 -10.05
C LYS A 153 11.14 10.02 -8.98
N LEU A 154 10.25 10.53 -8.12
CA LEU A 154 10.56 11.57 -7.13
C LEU A 154 10.97 10.98 -5.77
N ILE A 155 10.40 9.84 -5.39
CA ILE A 155 10.60 9.23 -4.06
C ILE A 155 11.79 8.29 -4.00
N ASN A 156 12.30 8.08 -2.79
CA ASN A 156 13.38 7.15 -2.49
C ASN A 156 13.13 6.42 -1.14
N LYS A 157 14.06 5.53 -0.76
CA LYS A 157 13.96 4.73 0.48
C LYS A 157 13.91 5.54 1.80
N LYS A 158 14.31 6.81 1.78
CA LYS A 158 14.24 7.72 2.94
C LYS A 158 12.92 8.50 2.99
N THR A 159 12.14 8.49 1.90
CA THR A 159 10.84 9.15 1.83
C THR A 159 9.87 8.52 2.82
N LYS A 160 9.18 9.37 3.57
CA LYS A 160 8.11 8.96 4.50
C LYS A 160 6.75 9.35 3.94
N ILE A 161 5.69 8.79 4.51
CA ILE A 161 4.31 9.20 4.25
C ILE A 161 3.62 9.58 5.56
N ARG A 162 3.06 10.79 5.60
CA ARG A 162 2.22 11.30 6.69
C ARG A 162 0.76 11.29 6.23
N ILE A 163 -0.09 10.67 6.99
CA ILE A 163 -1.55 10.59 6.75
C ILE A 163 -2.25 11.34 7.88
N ILE A 164 -3.01 12.40 7.52
CA ILE A 164 -3.70 13.30 8.44
C ILE A 164 -5.16 13.51 8.06
#